data_eb00b7c20183b9b92a80d1bfe5eee2bb
#
_entry.id   eb00b7c20183b9b92a80d1bfe5eee2bb
#
_cell.length_a   1.000
_cell.length_b   1.000
_cell.length_c   1.000
_cell.angle_alpha   90.00
_cell.angle_beta   90.00
_cell.angle_gamma   90.00
#
_symmetry.space_group_name_H-M   'P 1'
#
loop_
_entity.id
_entity.type
_entity.pdbx_description
1 polymer ?
#
loop_
_entity_poly.entity_id
_entity_poly.type
_entity_poly.pdbx_seq_one_letter_code
_entity_poly.pdbx_strand_id
1 'polypeptide(L)'
;YIYXKKIGIENLSLKNGNKKYFSPKSINELKKIIQNNSNSIFLSGATDLSLIVTKERKEINNIISLNSIKELKFIKERNNNIEVGAATSLIEFELFIKKYYPDFNFILKRYGSVQIRNLATIAGNIATASPIGDTLPLLLSLDAKLVLQKKSNKTILPLKNFFISYRKTRLK
;
A
#
# COMPACT_ATOMS: atom_id res chain seq x y z
N TYR A 1 -5.26 19.58 -28.17
CA TYR A 1 -4.48 18.34 -28.12
C TYR A 1 -3.26 18.54 -27.22
N ILE A 2 -3.12 17.70 -26.20
CA ILE A 2 -1.93 17.69 -25.33
C ILE A 2 -1.11 16.46 -25.71
N TYR A 3 0.13 16.70 -26.13
CA TYR A 3 1.04 15.60 -26.45
C TYR A 3 1.90 15.23 -25.25
N UNK A 4 1.77 14.30 -24.68
CA UNK A 4 2.47 13.87 -23.74
C UNK A 4 3.40 12.98 -24.26
N LYS A 5 4.49 13.32 -24.23
CA LYS A 5 5.59 12.44 -24.60
C LYS A 5 5.59 11.26 -23.61
N LYS A 6 5.40 10.08 -24.11
CA LYS A 6 5.45 8.88 -23.28
C LYS A 6 6.86 8.77 -22.69
N ILE A 7 7.02 9.29 -21.49
CA ILE A 7 8.28 9.15 -20.75
C ILE A 7 8.39 7.68 -20.39
N GLY A 8 9.33 7.00 -20.99
CA GLY A 8 9.68 5.64 -20.58
C GLY A 8 10.04 5.70 -19.11
N ILE A 9 9.22 5.09 -18.28
CA ILE A 9 9.51 5.02 -16.84
C ILE A 9 10.64 4.01 -16.67
N GLU A 10 11.87 4.48 -16.82
CA GLU A 10 13.04 3.70 -16.44
C GLU A 10 13.08 3.61 -14.90
N ASN A 11 13.87 2.71 -14.37
CA ASN A 11 14.10 2.61 -12.94
C ASN A 11 14.55 3.98 -12.42
N LEU A 12 13.64 4.67 -11.76
CA LEU A 12 13.94 6.01 -11.30
C LEU A 12 14.61 5.94 -9.94
N SER A 13 15.85 6.46 -9.89
CA SER A 13 16.58 6.64 -8.66
C SER A 13 17.06 8.08 -8.62
N LEU A 14 16.58 8.83 -7.64
CA LEU A 14 16.93 10.23 -7.48
C LEU A 14 17.64 10.41 -6.14
N LYS A 15 18.67 11.26 -6.13
CA LYS A 15 19.38 11.64 -4.91
C LYS A 15 19.58 13.15 -4.90
N ASN A 16 19.30 13.77 -3.77
CA ASN A 16 19.55 15.18 -3.55
C ASN A 16 19.97 15.37 -2.08
N GLY A 17 21.25 15.62 -1.87
CA GLY A 17 21.82 15.63 -0.52
C GLY A 17 21.60 14.29 0.17
N ASN A 18 20.95 14.34 1.33
CA ASN A 18 20.64 13.14 2.12
C ASN A 18 19.32 12.47 1.70
N LYS A 19 18.57 13.06 0.75
CA LYS A 19 17.28 12.54 0.33
C LYS A 19 17.44 11.60 -0.85
N LYS A 20 16.78 10.45 -0.77
CA LYS A 20 16.79 9.42 -1.82
C LYS A 20 15.36 8.99 -2.16
N TYR A 21 15.09 8.85 -3.44
CA TYR A 21 13.82 8.33 -3.94
C TYR A 21 14.09 7.21 -4.93
N PHE A 22 13.40 6.10 -4.75
CA PHE A 22 13.52 4.93 -5.63
C PHE A 22 12.13 4.52 -6.12
N SER A 23 12.02 4.16 -7.39
CA SER A 23 10.80 3.63 -7.98
C SER A 23 11.10 2.34 -8.73
N PRO A 24 11.24 1.21 -8.02
CA PRO A 24 11.49 -0.08 -8.66
C PRO A 24 10.26 -0.55 -9.46
N LYS A 25 10.51 -1.31 -10.52
CA LYS A 25 9.47 -1.84 -11.42
C LYS A 25 9.08 -3.29 -11.08
N SER A 26 9.86 -3.95 -10.23
CA SER A 26 9.62 -5.36 -9.87
C SER A 26 9.94 -5.62 -8.40
N ILE A 27 9.39 -6.71 -7.88
CA ILE A 27 9.69 -7.17 -6.51
C ILE A 27 11.19 -7.49 -6.36
N ASN A 28 11.82 -8.00 -7.41
CA ASN A 28 13.25 -8.32 -7.35
C ASN A 28 14.11 -7.06 -7.23
N GLU A 29 13.78 -6.01 -7.96
CA GLU A 29 14.45 -4.71 -7.82
C GLU A 29 14.21 -4.12 -6.43
N LEU A 30 12.97 -4.18 -5.95
CA LEU A 30 12.61 -3.72 -4.61
C LEU A 30 13.49 -4.38 -3.54
N LYS A 31 13.67 -5.70 -3.63
CA LYS A 31 14.51 -6.45 -2.68
C LYS A 31 15.96 -5.96 -2.68
N LYS A 32 16.53 -5.71 -3.86
CA LYS A 32 17.91 -5.18 -3.99
C LYS A 32 18.04 -3.79 -3.36
N ILE A 33 17.06 -2.91 -3.60
CA ILE A 33 17.06 -1.55 -3.06
C ILE A 33 16.97 -1.58 -1.52
N ILE A 34 16.08 -2.41 -0.96
CA ILE A 34 15.89 -2.52 0.50
C ILE A 34 17.18 -2.97 1.19
N GLN A 35 17.93 -3.91 0.60
CA GLN A 35 19.18 -4.42 1.20
C GLN A 35 20.15 -3.30 1.51
N ASN A 36 20.22 -2.28 0.65
CA ASN A 36 21.15 -1.17 0.78
C ASN A 36 20.52 0.10 1.38
N ASN A 37 19.22 0.09 1.65
CA ASN A 37 18.48 1.25 2.11
C ASN A 37 17.42 0.83 3.15
N SER A 38 17.86 0.18 4.22
CA SER A 38 16.98 -0.42 5.24
C SER A 38 16.08 0.58 5.96
N ASN A 39 16.48 1.84 6.04
CA ASN A 39 15.73 2.91 6.72
C ASN A 39 14.78 3.66 5.79
N SER A 40 14.41 3.05 4.67
CA SER A 40 13.49 3.67 3.73
C SER A 40 12.02 3.50 4.15
N ILE A 41 11.23 4.51 3.87
CA ILE A 41 9.77 4.47 4.05
C ILE A 41 9.14 4.05 2.72
N PHE A 42 8.22 3.10 2.78
CA PHE A 42 7.48 2.66 1.60
C PHE A 42 6.34 3.63 1.30
N LEU A 43 6.30 4.08 0.05
CA LEU A 43 5.23 4.96 -0.45
C LEU A 43 4.38 4.19 -1.45
N SER A 44 3.08 4.10 -1.16
CA SER A 44 2.10 3.61 -2.12
C SER A 44 1.14 4.76 -2.45
N GLY A 45 0.00 4.85 -1.79
CA GLY A 45 -0.98 5.92 -2.07
C GLY A 45 -0.60 7.30 -1.56
N ALA A 46 0.34 7.40 -0.63
CA ALA A 46 0.81 8.64 0.02
C ALA A 46 -0.25 9.41 0.84
N THR A 47 -1.50 8.97 0.87
CA THR A 47 -2.61 9.72 1.47
C THR A 47 -2.47 9.96 2.99
N ASP A 48 -1.73 9.09 3.69
CA ASP A 48 -1.40 9.27 5.10
C ASP A 48 0.04 9.79 5.24
N LEU A 49 0.96 9.24 4.47
CA LEU A 49 2.38 9.59 4.55
C LEU A 49 2.63 11.08 4.25
N SER A 50 1.86 11.67 3.33
CA SER A 50 1.99 13.09 2.99
C SER A 50 1.73 14.00 4.20
N LEU A 51 0.94 13.54 5.18
CA LEU A 51 0.62 14.33 6.37
C LEU A 51 1.85 14.56 7.25
N ILE A 52 2.82 13.65 7.20
CA ILE A 52 4.10 13.81 7.92
C ILE A 52 4.79 15.09 7.44
N VAL A 53 4.75 15.34 6.12
CA VAL A 53 5.39 16.54 5.54
C VAL A 53 4.48 17.78 5.68
N THR A 54 3.19 17.64 5.33
CA THR A 54 2.29 18.80 5.23
C THR A 54 1.75 19.28 6.58
N LYS A 55 1.50 18.36 7.51
CA LYS A 55 0.93 18.68 8.83
C LYS A 55 1.99 18.69 9.94
N GLU A 56 2.84 17.64 9.97
CA GLU A 56 3.84 17.52 11.04
C GLU A 56 5.13 18.32 10.74
N ARG A 57 5.28 18.81 9.50
CA ARG A 57 6.46 19.57 9.06
C ARG A 57 7.77 18.79 9.21
N LYS A 58 7.70 17.45 9.16
CA LYS A 58 8.86 16.58 9.24
C LYS A 58 9.36 16.20 7.86
N GLU A 59 10.65 15.98 7.74
CA GLU A 59 11.26 15.51 6.48
C GLU A 59 11.23 14.00 6.39
N ILE A 60 11.09 13.50 5.18
CA ILE A 60 11.24 12.09 4.85
C ILE A 60 12.45 11.97 3.92
N ASN A 61 13.49 11.29 4.38
CA ASN A 61 14.76 11.28 3.64
C ASN A 61 14.84 10.18 2.60
N ASN A 62 14.35 8.97 2.92
CA ASN A 62 14.48 7.82 2.03
C ASN A 62 13.10 7.26 1.71
N ILE A 63 12.72 7.32 0.44
CA ILE A 63 11.41 6.86 -0.03
C ILE A 63 11.59 5.79 -1.11
N ILE A 64 10.87 4.69 -0.96
CA ILE A 64 10.75 3.67 -2.00
C ILE A 64 9.27 3.62 -2.43
N SER A 65 9.02 4.02 -3.67
CA SER A 65 7.66 3.97 -4.24
C SER A 65 7.33 2.56 -4.71
N LEU A 66 6.16 2.06 -4.32
CA LEU A 66 5.66 0.76 -4.75
C LEU A 66 4.78 0.86 -6.00
N ASN A 67 4.50 2.07 -6.47
CA ASN A 67 3.49 2.33 -7.49
C ASN A 67 3.82 1.76 -8.87
N SER A 68 5.10 1.55 -9.18
CA SER A 68 5.53 1.02 -10.47
C SER A 68 5.63 -0.51 -10.49
N ILE A 69 5.42 -1.17 -9.35
CA ILE A 69 5.55 -2.64 -9.24
C ILE A 69 4.21 -3.28 -9.61
N LYS A 70 4.11 -3.76 -10.86
CA LYS A 70 2.88 -4.38 -11.37
C LYS A 70 2.48 -5.63 -10.57
N GLU A 71 3.47 -6.39 -10.08
CA GLU A 71 3.23 -7.60 -9.28
C GLU A 71 2.51 -7.32 -7.95
N LEU A 72 2.42 -6.05 -7.53
CA LEU A 72 1.70 -5.65 -6.33
C LEU A 72 0.30 -5.08 -6.62
N LYS A 73 -0.09 -5.00 -7.90
CA LYS A 73 -1.40 -4.48 -8.33
C LYS A 73 -2.22 -5.59 -8.94
N PHE A 74 -3.05 -6.24 -8.14
CA PHE A 74 -3.95 -7.28 -8.64
C PHE A 74 -5.06 -7.56 -7.63
N ILE A 75 -6.17 -8.07 -8.13
CA ILE A 75 -7.21 -8.73 -7.32
C ILE A 75 -7.52 -10.03 -8.06
N LYS A 76 -7.43 -11.15 -7.35
CA LYS A 76 -7.62 -12.48 -7.93
C LYS A 76 -8.48 -13.34 -7.02
N GLU A 77 -9.36 -14.12 -7.62
CA GLU A 77 -10.06 -15.20 -6.94
C GLU A 77 -9.24 -16.47 -7.10
N ARG A 78 -9.01 -17.15 -6.02
CA ARG A 78 -8.29 -18.42 -6.01
C ARG A 78 -8.75 -19.29 -4.83
N ASN A 79 -9.21 -20.52 -5.13
CA ASN A 79 -9.58 -21.49 -4.09
C ASN A 79 -10.54 -20.88 -3.04
N ASN A 80 -11.59 -20.23 -3.52
CA ASN A 80 -12.61 -19.58 -2.68
C ASN A 80 -12.07 -18.46 -1.79
N ASN A 81 -10.92 -17.89 -2.14
CA ASN A 81 -10.34 -16.74 -1.47
C ASN A 81 -10.17 -15.58 -2.46
N ILE A 82 -10.18 -14.38 -1.95
CA ILE A 82 -9.85 -13.17 -2.72
C ILE A 82 -8.45 -12.72 -2.29
N GLU A 83 -7.52 -12.76 -3.22
CA GLU A 83 -6.15 -12.28 -3.01
C GLU A 83 -6.02 -10.86 -3.58
N VAL A 84 -5.51 -9.94 -2.75
CA VAL A 84 -5.38 -8.53 -3.12
C VAL A 84 -3.93 -8.09 -2.99
N GLY A 85 -3.41 -7.50 -4.06
CA GLY A 85 -2.04 -6.99 -4.09
C GLY A 85 -1.88 -5.74 -3.22
N ALA A 86 -0.68 -5.57 -2.67
CA ALA A 86 -0.39 -4.50 -1.70
C ALA A 86 -0.56 -3.09 -2.26
N ALA A 87 -0.38 -2.90 -3.57
CA ALA A 87 -0.51 -1.59 -4.22
C ALA A 87 -1.85 -1.41 -4.93
N THR A 88 -2.82 -2.30 -4.70
CA THR A 88 -4.19 -2.16 -5.22
C THR A 88 -4.87 -0.99 -4.52
N SER A 89 -5.44 -0.07 -5.29
CA SER A 89 -6.11 1.10 -4.74
C SER A 89 -7.45 0.73 -4.08
N LEU A 90 -7.91 1.59 -3.17
CA LEU A 90 -9.21 1.38 -2.52
C LEU A 90 -10.36 1.42 -3.52
N ILE A 91 -10.25 2.23 -4.59
CA ILE A 91 -11.32 2.29 -5.60
C ILE A 91 -11.36 0.99 -6.42
N GLU A 92 -10.20 0.42 -6.79
CA GLU A 92 -10.14 -0.88 -7.47
C GLU A 92 -10.74 -1.97 -6.59
N PHE A 93 -10.40 -1.96 -5.31
CA PHE A 93 -10.95 -2.91 -4.33
C PHE A 93 -12.46 -2.71 -4.15
N GLU A 94 -12.92 -1.47 -4.03
CA GLU A 94 -14.34 -1.11 -3.92
C GLU A 94 -15.16 -1.69 -5.09
N LEU A 95 -14.68 -1.46 -6.31
CA LEU A 95 -15.37 -1.93 -7.52
C LEU A 95 -15.46 -3.46 -7.58
N PHE A 96 -14.41 -4.14 -7.13
CA PHE A 96 -14.34 -5.60 -7.12
C PHE A 96 -15.22 -6.20 -6.02
N ILE A 97 -15.08 -5.69 -4.78
CA ILE A 97 -15.70 -6.29 -3.59
C ILE A 97 -17.22 -6.17 -3.59
N LYS A 98 -17.76 -5.20 -4.32
CA LYS A 98 -19.19 -4.95 -4.49
C LYS A 98 -19.94 -6.23 -4.87
N LYS A 99 -19.34 -7.09 -5.69
CA LYS A 99 -19.94 -8.33 -6.17
C LYS A 99 -20.16 -9.35 -5.05
N TYR A 100 -19.27 -9.37 -4.06
CA TYR A 100 -19.23 -10.39 -3.01
C TYR A 100 -19.80 -9.89 -1.69
N TYR A 101 -19.55 -8.63 -1.37
CA TYR A 101 -19.90 -8.01 -0.10
C TYR A 101 -20.48 -6.61 -0.34
N PRO A 102 -21.76 -6.50 -0.72
CA PRO A 102 -22.39 -5.19 -0.98
C PRO A 102 -22.31 -4.23 0.22
N ASP A 103 -22.44 -4.76 1.44
CA ASP A 103 -22.38 -3.94 2.66
C ASP A 103 -20.99 -3.37 2.87
N PHE A 104 -19.94 -4.15 2.59
CA PHE A 104 -18.56 -3.66 2.61
C PHE A 104 -18.38 -2.50 1.61
N ASN A 105 -18.90 -2.70 0.40
CA ASN A 105 -18.87 -1.68 -0.64
C ASN A 105 -19.58 -0.39 -0.20
N PHE A 106 -20.72 -0.51 0.48
CA PHE A 106 -21.45 0.64 1.01
C PHE A 106 -20.60 1.47 1.96
N ILE A 107 -19.85 0.81 2.84
CA ILE A 107 -18.95 1.48 3.78
C ILE A 107 -17.78 2.13 3.04
N LEU A 108 -17.16 1.41 2.08
CA LEU A 108 -16.03 1.94 1.29
C LEU A 108 -16.39 3.21 0.53
N LYS A 109 -17.61 3.31 0.00
CA LYS A 109 -18.09 4.50 -0.71
C LYS A 109 -18.13 5.74 0.17
N ARG A 110 -18.27 5.56 1.49
CA ARG A 110 -18.33 6.64 2.47
C ARG A 110 -16.96 6.93 3.09
N TYR A 111 -15.97 6.07 2.82
CA TYR A 111 -14.63 6.19 3.36
C TYR A 111 -13.77 7.11 2.49
N GLY A 112 -13.55 8.32 2.97
CA GLY A 112 -12.74 9.30 2.25
C GLY A 112 -13.39 9.78 0.95
N SER A 113 -12.76 10.72 0.30
CA SER A 113 -13.19 11.21 -1.01
C SER A 113 -12.80 10.22 -2.13
N VAL A 114 -13.38 10.40 -3.30
CA VAL A 114 -13.01 9.63 -4.49
C VAL A 114 -11.50 9.80 -4.80
N GLN A 115 -10.99 11.03 -4.65
CA GLN A 115 -9.56 11.33 -4.86
C GLN A 115 -8.69 10.51 -3.91
N ILE A 116 -9.09 10.44 -2.64
CA ILE A 116 -8.37 9.63 -1.63
C ILE A 116 -8.43 8.15 -2.03
N ARG A 117 -9.60 7.62 -2.39
CA ARG A 117 -9.75 6.19 -2.74
C ARG A 117 -8.99 5.81 -4.00
N ASN A 118 -8.82 6.75 -4.94
CA ASN A 118 -8.01 6.52 -6.15
C ASN A 118 -6.53 6.31 -5.83
N LEU A 119 -6.04 6.95 -4.78
CA LEU A 119 -4.61 6.91 -4.40
C LEU A 119 -4.32 5.93 -3.27
N ALA A 120 -5.13 5.95 -2.21
CA ALA A 120 -4.95 5.09 -1.05
C ALA A 120 -5.03 3.61 -1.44
N THR A 121 -4.19 2.79 -0.84
CA THR A 121 -4.14 1.35 -1.13
C THR A 121 -4.61 0.54 0.08
N ILE A 122 -5.13 -0.66 -0.20
CA ILE A 122 -5.64 -1.55 0.86
C ILE A 122 -4.53 -1.88 1.87
N ALA A 123 -3.32 -2.23 1.38
CA ALA A 123 -2.22 -2.56 2.29
C ALA A 123 -1.67 -1.32 3.00
N GLY A 124 -1.69 -0.16 2.35
CA GLY A 124 -1.29 1.10 2.99
C GLY A 124 -2.21 1.42 4.17
N ASN A 125 -3.52 1.25 3.99
CA ASN A 125 -4.51 1.45 5.05
C ASN A 125 -4.27 0.49 6.22
N ILE A 126 -4.00 -0.79 5.93
CA ILE A 126 -3.68 -1.79 6.94
C ILE A 126 -2.38 -1.42 7.68
N ALA A 127 -1.32 -1.07 6.92
CA ALA A 127 0.02 -0.81 7.48
C ALA A 127 0.03 0.43 8.39
N THR A 128 -0.78 1.44 8.07
CA THR A 128 -0.92 2.66 8.88
C THR A 128 -1.58 2.37 10.24
N ALA A 129 -2.42 1.33 10.30
CA ALA A 129 -3.15 0.93 11.53
C ALA A 129 -3.87 2.12 12.17
N SER A 130 -4.51 2.95 11.33
CA SER A 130 -5.25 4.11 11.81
C SER A 130 -6.52 3.68 12.56
N PRO A 131 -6.82 4.28 13.72
CA PRO A 131 -8.08 3.97 14.41
C PRO A 131 -9.33 4.41 13.65
N ILE A 132 -9.16 5.26 12.65
CA ILE A 132 -10.26 5.69 11.77
C ILE A 132 -10.18 4.99 10.40
N GLY A 133 -9.46 3.88 10.31
CA GLY A 133 -9.35 3.08 9.09
C GLY A 133 -10.51 2.12 8.96
N ASP A 134 -11.61 2.54 8.35
CA ASP A 134 -12.88 1.79 8.30
C ASP A 134 -12.77 0.43 7.60
N THR A 135 -11.72 0.22 6.78
CA THR A 135 -11.51 -1.09 6.15
C THR A 135 -11.07 -2.16 7.16
N LEU A 136 -10.43 -1.75 8.28
CA LEU A 136 -9.81 -2.69 9.21
C LEU A 136 -10.83 -3.58 9.93
N PRO A 137 -11.90 -3.04 10.55
CA PRO A 137 -12.90 -3.90 11.18
C PRO A 137 -13.61 -4.82 10.17
N LEU A 138 -13.83 -4.34 8.93
CA LEU A 138 -14.45 -5.15 7.88
C LEU A 138 -13.55 -6.33 7.49
N LEU A 139 -12.24 -6.07 7.30
CA LEU A 139 -11.28 -7.12 6.97
C LEU A 139 -11.12 -8.12 8.13
N LEU A 140 -11.21 -7.63 9.37
CA LEU A 140 -11.17 -8.48 10.55
C LEU A 140 -12.38 -9.42 10.63
N SER A 141 -13.59 -8.91 10.30
CA SER A 141 -14.81 -9.73 10.31
C SER A 141 -14.77 -10.82 9.22
N LEU A 142 -13.98 -10.60 8.17
CA LEU A 142 -13.77 -11.59 7.10
C LEU A 142 -12.59 -12.53 7.37
N ASP A 143 -12.02 -12.52 8.58
CA ASP A 143 -10.84 -13.31 8.96
C ASP A 143 -9.67 -13.14 7.97
N ALA A 144 -9.48 -11.92 7.46
CA ALA A 144 -8.43 -11.63 6.49
C ALA A 144 -7.05 -12.03 7.01
N LYS A 145 -6.20 -12.47 6.09
CA LYS A 145 -4.81 -12.85 6.38
C LYS A 145 -3.87 -11.99 5.54
N LEU A 146 -2.71 -11.69 6.10
CA LEU A 146 -1.66 -10.94 5.41
C LEU A 146 -0.56 -11.88 4.97
N VAL A 147 -0.09 -11.71 3.74
CA VAL A 147 1.12 -12.36 3.25
C VAL A 147 2.24 -11.34 3.36
N LEU A 148 3.07 -11.48 4.37
CA LEU A 148 4.23 -10.61 4.59
C LEU A 148 5.46 -11.25 3.97
N GLN A 149 6.30 -10.46 3.32
CA GLN A 149 7.52 -10.96 2.72
C GLN A 149 8.74 -10.18 3.21
N LYS A 150 9.75 -10.93 3.68
CA LYS A 150 11.05 -10.37 4.07
C LYS A 150 12.13 -11.21 3.39
N LYS A 151 12.89 -10.60 2.49
CA LYS A 151 13.85 -11.32 1.61
C LYS A 151 13.11 -12.40 0.81
N SER A 152 13.49 -13.67 0.93
CA SER A 152 12.85 -14.80 0.28
C SER A 152 11.69 -15.38 1.10
N ASN A 153 11.67 -15.13 2.40
CA ASN A 153 10.71 -15.75 3.32
C ASN A 153 9.34 -15.05 3.25
N LYS A 154 8.31 -15.86 3.14
CA LYS A 154 6.92 -15.41 3.22
C LYS A 154 6.30 -15.95 4.52
N THR A 155 5.55 -15.10 5.19
CA THR A 155 4.82 -15.45 6.40
C THR A 155 3.36 -15.10 6.21
N ILE A 156 2.47 -16.04 6.51
CA ILE A 156 1.04 -15.78 6.51
C ILE A 156 0.63 -15.49 7.95
N LEU A 157 0.02 -14.35 8.15
CA LEU A 157 -0.37 -13.86 9.47
C LEU A 157 -1.84 -13.44 9.47
N PRO A 158 -2.68 -13.99 10.36
CA PRO A 158 -4.04 -13.45 10.52
C PRO A 158 -4.01 -11.96 10.84
N LEU A 159 -4.89 -11.19 10.22
CA LEU A 159 -4.91 -9.72 10.38
C LEU A 159 -5.03 -9.32 11.86
N LYS A 160 -5.82 -10.06 12.65
CA LYS A 160 -5.98 -9.80 14.08
C LYS A 160 -4.67 -9.86 14.88
N ASN A 161 -3.68 -10.63 14.38
CA ASN A 161 -2.38 -10.76 15.04
C ASN A 161 -1.35 -9.74 14.52
N PHE A 162 -1.73 -8.90 13.55
CA PHE A 162 -0.82 -7.93 12.93
C PHE A 162 -0.64 -6.66 13.77
N PHE A 163 -1.69 -6.23 14.43
CA PHE A 163 -1.70 -5.01 15.24
C PHE A 163 -1.12 -5.28 16.64
N ILE A 164 -0.19 -4.42 17.08
CA ILE A 164 0.45 -4.56 18.39
C ILE A 164 -0.17 -3.56 19.39
N SER A 165 -0.30 -2.32 18.96
CA SER A 165 -0.89 -1.24 19.76
C SER A 165 -1.27 -0.09 18.86
N TYR A 166 -1.68 1.04 19.40
CA TYR A 166 -2.08 2.22 18.65
C TYR A 166 -1.01 2.58 17.60
N ARG A 167 -1.37 2.52 16.34
CA ARG A 167 -0.52 2.78 15.16
C ARG A 167 0.79 1.97 15.14
N LYS A 168 0.84 0.83 15.84
CA LYS A 168 2.00 -0.08 15.81
C LYS A 168 1.59 -1.44 15.27
N THR A 169 2.37 -1.93 14.32
CA THR A 169 2.14 -3.21 13.65
C THR A 169 3.38 -4.09 13.67
N ARG A 170 3.22 -5.33 13.23
CA ARG A 170 4.34 -6.27 13.07
C ARG A 170 5.13 -6.04 11.78
N LEU A 171 4.86 -4.96 11.05
CA LEU A 171 5.61 -4.59 9.86
C LEU A 171 6.93 -3.93 10.30
N LYS A 172 8.08 -4.62 10.07
CA LYS A 172 9.43 -4.14 10.41
C LYS A 172 10.30 -4.05 9.17
#